data_38a09903e2c04ef5d4c210e8ec24ffc8
#
_entry.id   38a09903e2c04ef5d4c210e8ec24ffc8
#
_cell.length_a   1.000
_cell.length_b   1.000
_cell.length_c   1.000
_cell.angle_alpha   90.00
_cell.angle_beta   90.00
_cell.angle_gamma   90.00
#
_symmetry.space_group_name_H-M   'P 1'
#
loop_
_entity.id
_entity.type
_entity.pdbx_description
1 polymer ?
#
loop_
_entity_poly.entity_id
_entity_poly.type
_entity_poly.pdbx_seq_one_letter_code
_entity_poly.pdbx_strand_id
1 'polypeptide(L)'
;YPIEKQPKGIADMGCGDGTMLIHLYNLIKTKTLRGQLLDKHPLYVIGADFNEEALEVTHENLNKENVSHILVQADIGNPDDFNQNLEKSHNIKLNDLLNVRSFLDHNRIFEMPKKEDFNLNNITTQSTAAFCANNKNKMLEPIIFKLSLIEHFLKWKPYINKFGLILLE
;
A
#
# COMPACT_ATOMS: atom_id res chain seq x y z
N TYR A 1 6.11 -22.15 -5.98
CA TYR A 1 6.41 -21.94 -4.55
C TYR A 1 5.41 -22.70 -3.70
N PRO A 2 5.84 -23.41 -2.62
CA PRO A 2 4.95 -24.00 -1.66
C PRO A 2 4.00 -22.93 -1.08
N ILE A 3 2.75 -23.30 -0.80
CA ILE A 3 1.72 -22.37 -0.35
C ILE A 3 2.11 -21.68 0.96
N GLU A 4 2.78 -22.41 1.85
CA GLU A 4 3.23 -21.91 3.15
C GLU A 4 4.31 -20.80 3.02
N LYS A 5 4.94 -20.71 1.86
CA LYS A 5 5.93 -19.68 1.53
C LYS A 5 5.37 -18.54 0.67
N GLN A 6 4.07 -18.58 0.35
CA GLN A 6 3.39 -17.51 -0.38
C GLN A 6 2.84 -16.45 0.59
N PRO A 7 2.54 -15.23 0.14
CA PRO A 7 1.82 -14.25 0.94
C PRO A 7 0.49 -14.82 1.43
N LYS A 8 0.10 -14.54 2.65
CA LYS A 8 -1.21 -14.96 3.17
C LYS A 8 -2.38 -14.28 2.46
N GLY A 9 -2.12 -13.11 1.87
CA GLY A 9 -3.11 -12.30 1.20
C GLY A 9 -2.50 -11.16 0.41
N ILE A 10 -3.37 -10.28 -0.06
CA ILE A 10 -3.05 -9.07 -0.80
C ILE A 10 -3.62 -7.90 0.00
N ALA A 11 -2.83 -6.85 0.17
CA ALA A 11 -3.29 -5.56 0.70
C ALA A 11 -3.13 -4.50 -0.39
N ASP A 12 -4.25 -3.92 -0.82
CA ASP A 12 -4.29 -2.79 -1.75
C ASP A 12 -4.52 -1.51 -0.98
N MET A 13 -3.56 -0.60 -1.07
CA MET A 13 -3.58 0.69 -0.40
C MET A 13 -3.97 1.78 -1.40
N GLY A 14 -5.01 2.54 -1.06
CA GLY A 14 -5.74 3.36 -2.01
C GLY A 14 -6.61 2.50 -2.90
N CYS A 15 -7.38 1.58 -2.28
CA CYS A 15 -8.15 0.57 -3.01
C CYS A 15 -9.30 1.14 -3.84
N GLY A 16 -9.67 2.42 -3.62
CA GLY A 16 -10.69 3.13 -4.39
C GLY A 16 -12.03 2.41 -4.39
N ASP A 17 -12.43 1.86 -5.54
CA ASP A 17 -13.67 1.09 -5.70
C ASP A 17 -13.48 -0.44 -5.56
N GLY A 18 -12.28 -0.91 -5.27
CA GLY A 18 -11.94 -2.32 -5.10
C GLY A 18 -11.78 -3.12 -6.40
N THR A 19 -11.88 -2.48 -7.55
CA THR A 19 -11.80 -3.18 -8.86
C THR A 19 -10.50 -3.98 -8.99
N MET A 20 -9.36 -3.43 -8.57
CA MET A 20 -8.09 -4.16 -8.64
C MET A 20 -8.08 -5.40 -7.75
N LEU A 21 -8.60 -5.31 -6.53
CA LEU A 21 -8.71 -6.47 -5.62
C LEU A 21 -9.56 -7.57 -6.23
N ILE A 22 -10.68 -7.23 -6.86
CA ILE A 22 -11.56 -8.18 -7.56
C ILE A 22 -10.79 -8.87 -8.68
N HIS A 23 -10.09 -8.12 -9.53
CA HIS A 23 -9.31 -8.70 -10.62
C HIS A 23 -8.20 -9.62 -10.12
N LEU A 24 -7.44 -9.21 -9.11
CA LEU A 24 -6.36 -10.01 -8.53
C LEU A 24 -6.90 -11.29 -7.88
N TYR A 25 -7.99 -11.19 -7.13
CA TYR A 25 -8.63 -12.37 -6.53
C TYR A 25 -9.10 -13.34 -7.59
N ASN A 26 -9.80 -12.88 -8.62
CA ASN A 26 -10.31 -13.71 -9.71
C ASN A 26 -9.17 -14.35 -10.52
N LEU A 27 -8.09 -13.61 -10.77
CA LEU A 27 -6.89 -14.14 -11.42
C LEU A 27 -6.29 -15.29 -10.61
N ILE A 28 -6.10 -15.09 -9.29
CA ILE A 28 -5.56 -16.12 -8.41
C ILE A 28 -6.49 -17.33 -8.37
N LYS A 29 -7.78 -17.11 -8.18
CA LYS A 29 -8.81 -18.16 -8.08
C LYS A 29 -8.85 -19.02 -9.34
N THR A 30 -8.77 -18.40 -10.53
CA THR A 30 -8.99 -19.11 -11.79
C THR A 30 -7.72 -19.59 -12.49
N LYS A 31 -6.58 -18.95 -12.25
CA LYS A 31 -5.35 -19.14 -13.03
C LYS A 31 -4.19 -19.73 -12.22
N THR A 32 -4.35 -19.94 -10.92
CA THR A 32 -3.25 -20.44 -10.09
C THR A 32 -3.61 -21.72 -9.33
N LEU A 33 -2.57 -22.49 -8.96
CA LEU A 33 -2.74 -23.65 -8.11
C LEU A 33 -3.34 -23.28 -6.75
N ARG A 34 -3.01 -22.12 -6.21
CA ARG A 34 -3.59 -21.62 -4.96
C ARG A 34 -5.10 -21.48 -5.06
N GLY A 35 -5.61 -21.04 -6.20
CA GLY A 35 -7.05 -20.90 -6.44
C GLY A 35 -7.82 -22.20 -6.24
N GLN A 36 -7.20 -23.36 -6.54
CA GLN A 36 -7.78 -24.68 -6.33
C GLN A 36 -7.78 -25.12 -4.86
N LEU A 37 -7.09 -24.39 -4.01
CA LEU A 37 -6.85 -24.73 -2.60
C LEU A 37 -7.36 -23.65 -1.63
N LEU A 38 -8.18 -22.71 -2.11
CA LEU A 38 -8.68 -21.61 -1.27
C LEU A 38 -9.48 -22.08 -0.05
N ASP A 39 -10.15 -23.20 -0.14
CA ASP A 39 -10.88 -23.81 1.00
C ASP A 39 -9.95 -24.22 2.15
N LYS A 40 -8.73 -24.66 1.82
CA LYS A 40 -7.73 -25.08 2.80
C LYS A 40 -6.74 -23.96 3.14
N HIS A 41 -6.49 -23.08 2.20
CA HIS A 41 -5.52 -21.98 2.28
C HIS A 41 -6.17 -20.68 1.81
N PRO A 42 -7.06 -20.11 2.62
CA PRO A 42 -7.77 -18.88 2.24
C PRO A 42 -6.80 -17.75 1.92
N LEU A 43 -7.20 -16.90 0.97
CA LEU A 43 -6.49 -15.70 0.60
C LEU A 43 -7.16 -14.52 1.31
N TYR A 44 -6.41 -13.79 2.13
CA TYR A 44 -6.89 -12.53 2.68
C TYR A 44 -6.89 -11.47 1.58
N VAL A 45 -8.03 -10.81 1.40
CA VAL A 45 -8.19 -9.66 0.50
C VAL A 45 -8.43 -8.45 1.37
N ILE A 46 -7.48 -7.53 1.37
CA ILE A 46 -7.50 -6.36 2.25
C ILE A 46 -7.50 -5.11 1.40
N GLY A 47 -8.54 -4.30 1.54
CA GLY A 47 -8.61 -2.95 0.99
C GLY A 47 -8.34 -1.92 2.07
N ALA A 48 -7.47 -0.97 1.79
CA ALA A 48 -7.22 0.16 2.65
C ALA A 48 -7.36 1.46 1.85
N ASP A 49 -8.03 2.43 2.43
CA ASP A 49 -8.15 3.76 1.85
C ASP A 49 -8.22 4.81 2.97
N PHE A 50 -7.83 6.03 2.67
CA PHE A 50 -7.99 7.16 3.59
C PHE A 50 -9.44 7.65 3.62
N ASN A 51 -10.13 7.51 2.47
CA ASN A 51 -11.52 7.95 2.30
C ASN A 51 -12.50 6.83 2.67
N GLU A 52 -13.34 7.08 3.65
CA GLU A 52 -14.37 6.15 4.12
C GLU A 52 -15.41 5.84 3.04
N GLU A 53 -15.79 6.84 2.23
CA GLU A 53 -16.74 6.64 1.13
C GLU A 53 -16.19 5.66 0.07
N ALA A 54 -14.88 5.71 -0.20
CA ALA A 54 -14.23 4.75 -1.09
C ALA A 54 -14.30 3.31 -0.51
N LEU A 55 -14.13 3.17 0.80
CA LEU A 55 -14.25 1.86 1.46
C LEU A 55 -15.68 1.31 1.39
N GLU A 56 -16.71 2.16 1.49
CA GLU A 56 -18.11 1.74 1.32
C GLU A 56 -18.35 1.20 -0.09
N VAL A 57 -17.89 1.91 -1.11
CA VAL A 57 -17.99 1.46 -2.51
C VAL A 57 -17.22 0.17 -2.74
N THR A 58 -16.01 0.06 -2.19
CA THR A 58 -15.21 -1.17 -2.22
C THR A 58 -15.98 -2.34 -1.58
N HIS A 59 -16.60 -2.11 -0.43
CA HIS A 59 -17.39 -3.12 0.27
C HIS A 59 -18.54 -3.66 -0.59
N GLU A 60 -19.30 -2.75 -1.20
CA GLU A 60 -20.41 -3.13 -2.08
C GLU A 60 -19.92 -3.95 -3.28
N ASN A 61 -18.84 -3.52 -3.93
CA ASN A 61 -18.34 -4.18 -5.12
C ASN A 61 -17.76 -5.56 -4.82
N LEU A 62 -16.98 -5.71 -3.75
CA LEU A 62 -16.45 -7.00 -3.33
C LEU A 62 -17.56 -7.98 -2.89
N ASN A 63 -18.62 -7.48 -2.25
CA ASN A 63 -19.79 -8.29 -1.89
C ASN A 63 -20.54 -8.78 -3.12
N LYS A 64 -20.76 -7.95 -4.13
CA LYS A 64 -21.40 -8.34 -5.41
C LYS A 64 -20.66 -9.50 -6.09
N GLU A 65 -19.33 -9.51 -5.97
CA GLU A 65 -18.45 -10.54 -6.53
C GLU A 65 -18.23 -11.74 -5.59
N ASN A 66 -18.87 -11.74 -4.41
CA ASN A 66 -18.72 -12.77 -3.38
C ASN A 66 -17.25 -12.97 -2.95
N VAL A 67 -16.49 -11.90 -2.84
CA VAL A 67 -15.11 -11.89 -2.35
C VAL A 67 -15.11 -11.56 -0.87
N SER A 68 -14.65 -12.51 -0.04
CA SER A 68 -14.44 -12.26 1.40
C SER A 68 -13.28 -11.26 1.56
N HIS A 69 -13.49 -10.20 2.33
CA HIS A 69 -12.55 -9.09 2.42
C HIS A 69 -12.51 -8.45 3.79
N ILE A 70 -11.47 -7.69 4.03
CA ILE A 70 -11.27 -6.82 5.20
C ILE A 70 -11.01 -5.42 4.66
N LEU A 71 -11.71 -4.43 5.21
CA LEU A 71 -11.50 -3.01 4.86
C LEU A 71 -10.98 -2.27 6.07
N VAL A 72 -9.99 -1.42 5.86
CA VAL A 72 -9.35 -0.63 6.91
C VAL A 72 -9.18 0.80 6.44
N GLN A 73 -9.73 1.75 7.20
CA GLN A 73 -9.38 3.15 6.99
C GLN A 73 -7.93 3.37 7.44
N ALA A 74 -7.06 3.77 6.53
CA ALA A 74 -5.63 3.89 6.80
C ALA A 74 -4.97 4.98 5.96
N ASP A 75 -3.94 5.61 6.54
CA ASP A 75 -3.04 6.53 5.87
C ASP A 75 -1.75 5.80 5.49
N ILE A 76 -1.38 5.81 4.21
CA ILE A 76 -0.10 5.26 3.74
C ILE A 76 1.12 5.95 4.34
N GLY A 77 0.97 7.17 4.85
CA GLY A 77 2.00 7.88 5.60
C GLY A 77 2.32 7.25 6.95
N ASN A 78 1.41 6.40 7.49
CA ASN A 78 1.52 5.79 8.81
C ASN A 78 1.32 4.25 8.77
N PRO A 79 2.27 3.50 8.22
CA PRO A 79 2.18 2.04 8.15
C PRO A 79 2.15 1.34 9.51
N ASP A 80 2.68 1.98 10.56
CA ASP A 80 2.69 1.44 11.92
C ASP A 80 1.25 1.30 12.45
N ASP A 81 0.42 2.34 12.31
CA ASP A 81 -0.98 2.33 12.73
C ASP A 81 -1.78 1.32 11.90
N PHE A 82 -1.55 1.29 10.59
CA PHE A 82 -2.23 0.32 9.73
C PHE A 82 -1.91 -1.11 10.14
N ASN A 83 -0.64 -1.44 10.35
CA ASN A 83 -0.25 -2.77 10.83
C ASN A 83 -0.83 -3.11 12.20
N GLN A 84 -0.83 -2.16 13.14
CA GLN A 84 -1.39 -2.36 14.48
C GLN A 84 -2.90 -2.62 14.42
N ASN A 85 -3.64 -1.91 13.59
CA ASN A 85 -5.07 -2.09 13.41
C ASN A 85 -5.39 -3.48 12.83
N LEU A 86 -4.66 -3.91 11.79
CA LEU A 86 -4.81 -5.25 11.23
C LEU A 86 -4.45 -6.34 12.24
N GLU A 87 -3.38 -6.17 13.00
CA GLU A 87 -2.94 -7.17 13.97
C GLU A 87 -3.93 -7.30 15.13
N LYS A 88 -4.40 -6.19 15.68
CA LYS A 88 -5.36 -6.17 16.80
C LYS A 88 -6.74 -6.72 16.42
N SER A 89 -7.26 -6.34 15.25
CA SER A 89 -8.63 -6.66 14.85
C SER A 89 -8.75 -8.00 14.14
N HIS A 90 -7.70 -8.43 13.42
CA HIS A 90 -7.76 -9.59 12.52
C HIS A 90 -6.63 -10.59 12.72
N ASN A 91 -5.66 -10.31 13.60
CA ASN A 91 -4.44 -11.12 13.80
C ASN A 91 -3.65 -11.33 12.48
N ILE A 92 -3.59 -10.28 11.66
CA ILE A 92 -2.90 -10.25 10.36
C ILE A 92 -1.82 -9.18 10.43
N LYS A 93 -0.63 -9.49 9.90
CA LYS A 93 0.49 -8.55 9.78
C LYS A 93 0.70 -8.15 8.33
N LEU A 94 0.95 -6.87 8.08
CA LEU A 94 1.27 -6.36 6.74
C LEU A 94 2.44 -7.11 6.09
N ASN A 95 3.43 -7.52 6.89
CA ASN A 95 4.59 -8.26 6.40
C ASN A 95 4.26 -9.70 5.93
N ASP A 96 3.10 -10.23 6.28
CA ASP A 96 2.62 -11.52 5.78
C ASP A 96 1.83 -11.42 4.47
N LEU A 97 1.63 -10.20 3.96
CA LEU A 97 0.84 -9.89 2.78
C LEU A 97 1.73 -9.43 1.61
N LEU A 98 1.25 -9.61 0.40
CA LEU A 98 1.74 -8.85 -0.75
C LEU A 98 1.07 -7.48 -0.72
N ASN A 99 1.88 -6.46 -0.56
CA ASN A 99 1.40 -5.09 -0.52
C ASN A 99 1.36 -4.50 -1.94
N VAL A 100 0.27 -3.86 -2.30
CA VAL A 100 0.07 -3.25 -3.62
C VAL A 100 -0.37 -1.80 -3.44
N ARG A 101 0.11 -0.93 -4.31
CA ARG A 101 -0.36 0.44 -4.46
C ARG A 101 -0.45 0.80 -5.93
N SER A 102 -1.55 1.39 -6.32
CA SER A 102 -1.72 1.89 -7.67
C SER A 102 -2.09 3.36 -7.63
N PHE A 103 -1.33 4.17 -8.35
CA PHE A 103 -1.57 5.61 -8.54
C PHE A 103 -1.75 6.41 -7.24
N LEU A 104 -1.03 6.07 -6.17
CA LEU A 104 -1.25 6.63 -4.83
C LEU A 104 -0.07 7.46 -4.32
N ASP A 105 1.18 7.05 -4.59
CA ASP A 105 2.34 7.68 -3.95
C ASP A 105 2.53 9.16 -4.35
N HIS A 106 2.03 9.59 -5.49
CA HIS A 106 2.02 11.00 -5.92
C HIS A 106 1.00 11.86 -5.16
N ASN A 107 -0.05 11.25 -4.58
CA ASN A 107 -1.10 11.93 -3.81
C ASN A 107 -0.90 11.86 -2.29
N ARG A 108 0.18 11.23 -1.83
CA ARG A 108 0.47 11.15 -0.40
C ARG A 108 0.58 12.52 0.25
N ILE A 109 0.22 12.62 1.53
CA ILE A 109 0.44 13.84 2.31
C ILE A 109 1.94 14.11 2.38
N PHE A 110 2.34 15.32 1.96
CA PHE A 110 3.74 15.71 2.02
C PHE A 110 4.17 15.95 3.47
N GLU A 111 5.25 15.29 3.88
CA GLU A 111 5.93 15.56 5.14
C GLU A 111 7.35 16.08 4.88
N MET A 112 7.76 17.08 5.63
CA MET A 112 9.15 17.55 5.60
C MET A 112 10.07 16.44 6.09
N PRO A 113 11.14 16.12 5.34
CA PRO A 113 12.08 15.08 5.76
C PRO A 113 12.74 15.48 7.08
N LYS A 114 12.88 14.51 7.97
CA LYS A 114 13.44 14.70 9.31
C LYS A 114 14.93 14.30 9.39
N LYS A 115 15.37 13.43 8.46
CA LYS A 115 16.76 12.97 8.42
C LYS A 115 17.60 13.87 7.53
N GLU A 116 18.62 14.48 8.12
CA GLU A 116 19.60 15.30 7.40
C GLU A 116 20.73 14.45 6.77
N ASP A 117 20.93 13.22 7.22
CA ASP A 117 22.09 12.37 6.90
C ASP A 117 21.87 11.40 5.73
N PHE A 118 21.12 11.80 4.72
CA PHE A 118 21.09 11.01 3.48
C PHE A 118 22.36 11.28 2.67
N ASN A 119 23.09 10.22 2.30
CA ASN A 119 24.19 10.35 1.35
C ASN A 119 23.65 10.70 -0.05
N LEU A 120 23.56 11.98 -0.34
CA LEU A 120 23.03 12.53 -1.58
C LEU A 120 24.00 12.49 -2.74
N ASN A 121 25.25 12.08 -2.53
CA ASN A 121 26.33 12.12 -3.53
C ASN A 121 26.05 11.29 -4.79
N ASN A 122 25.13 10.35 -4.72
CA ASN A 122 24.74 9.49 -5.84
C ASN A 122 23.40 9.89 -6.50
N ILE A 123 22.76 10.99 -6.07
CA ILE A 123 21.51 11.44 -6.67
C ILE A 123 21.83 12.38 -7.83
N THR A 124 21.91 11.81 -9.02
CA THR A 124 22.26 12.55 -10.24
C THR A 124 21.06 13.14 -10.98
N THR A 125 19.84 12.69 -10.67
CA THR A 125 18.63 13.17 -11.35
C THR A 125 18.20 14.52 -10.81
N GLN A 126 18.12 15.51 -11.70
CA GLN A 126 17.56 16.83 -11.39
C GLN A 126 16.10 16.87 -11.85
N SER A 127 15.23 17.45 -11.02
CA SER A 127 13.87 17.79 -11.41
C SER A 127 13.82 19.27 -11.79
N THR A 128 13.14 19.58 -12.88
CA THR A 128 12.85 20.97 -13.29
C THR A 128 11.50 21.46 -12.78
N ALA A 129 10.75 20.60 -12.07
CA ALA A 129 9.46 20.97 -11.51
C ALA A 129 9.63 21.96 -10.34
N ALA A 130 8.72 22.93 -10.25
CA ALA A 130 8.63 23.86 -9.14
C ALA A 130 7.60 23.35 -8.13
N PHE A 131 7.96 23.38 -6.85
CA PHE A 131 7.11 22.93 -5.76
C PHE A 131 7.02 24.00 -4.68
N CYS A 132 5.84 24.19 -4.12
CA CYS A 132 5.61 25.15 -3.03
C CYS A 132 5.13 24.44 -1.76
N ALA A 133 5.63 24.86 -0.61
CA ALA A 133 5.08 24.44 0.68
C ALA A 133 3.77 25.18 0.98
N ASN A 134 2.73 24.46 1.39
CA ASN A 134 1.37 24.97 1.53
C ASN A 134 1.21 26.18 2.46
N ASN A 135 2.06 26.33 3.47
CA ASN A 135 1.81 27.31 4.54
C ASN A 135 2.68 28.57 4.51
N LYS A 136 3.62 28.71 3.57
CA LYS A 136 4.56 29.84 3.57
C LYS A 136 4.90 30.38 2.18
N ASN A 137 4.22 29.95 1.13
CA ASN A 137 4.54 30.30 -0.29
C ASN A 137 6.06 30.20 -0.61
N LYS A 138 6.76 29.31 0.10
CA LYS A 138 8.18 29.12 -0.09
C LYS A 138 8.39 27.97 -1.09
N MET A 139 9.14 28.23 -2.14
CA MET A 139 9.59 27.18 -3.03
C MET A 139 10.48 26.19 -2.26
N LEU A 140 10.18 24.92 -2.42
CA LEU A 140 11.01 23.83 -1.91
C LEU A 140 11.91 23.32 -3.02
N GLU A 141 13.15 23.05 -2.67
CA GLU A 141 14.09 22.43 -3.60
C GLU A 141 13.63 21.01 -3.95
N PRO A 142 13.80 20.55 -5.20
CA PRO A 142 13.39 19.20 -5.62
C PRO A 142 13.97 18.07 -4.76
N ILE A 143 15.16 18.29 -4.17
CA ILE A 143 15.79 17.33 -3.27
C ILE A 143 14.94 17.03 -2.02
N ILE A 144 14.21 18.02 -1.51
CA ILE A 144 13.34 17.86 -0.33
C ILE A 144 12.22 16.84 -0.60
N PHE A 145 11.64 16.86 -1.81
CA PHE A 145 10.63 15.88 -2.19
C PHE A 145 11.20 14.47 -2.32
N LYS A 146 12.41 14.33 -2.88
CA LYS A 146 13.11 13.05 -2.96
C LYS A 146 13.38 12.49 -1.57
N LEU A 147 13.87 13.31 -0.65
CA LEU A 147 14.11 12.89 0.73
C LEU A 147 12.83 12.50 1.46
N SER A 148 11.76 13.27 1.29
CA SER A 148 10.44 12.95 1.83
C SER A 148 9.92 11.61 1.30
N LEU A 149 10.10 11.32 0.00
CA LEU A 149 9.71 10.03 -0.58
C LEU A 149 10.58 8.88 -0.07
N ILE A 150 11.89 9.09 0.07
CA ILE A 150 12.81 8.09 0.64
C ILE A 150 12.39 7.77 2.09
N GLU A 151 12.13 8.79 2.92
CA GLU A 151 11.67 8.56 4.29
C GLU A 151 10.33 7.81 4.34
N HIS A 152 9.41 8.14 3.45
CA HIS A 152 8.15 7.43 3.32
C HIS A 152 8.39 5.93 3.05
N PHE A 153 9.21 5.57 2.07
CA PHE A 153 9.51 4.16 1.80
C PHE A 153 10.29 3.48 2.94
N LEU A 154 11.12 4.22 3.66
CA LEU A 154 11.82 3.68 4.83
C LEU A 154 10.86 3.33 5.98
N LYS A 155 9.75 4.07 6.16
CA LYS A 155 8.68 3.69 7.10
C LYS A 155 8.04 2.35 6.71
N TRP A 156 7.89 2.09 5.40
CA TRP A 156 7.30 0.85 4.90
C TRP A 156 8.24 -0.36 4.93
N LYS A 157 9.55 -0.14 4.97
CA LYS A 157 10.55 -1.21 4.87
C LYS A 157 10.30 -2.40 5.82
N PRO A 158 9.92 -2.24 7.10
CA PRO A 158 9.63 -3.35 7.99
C PRO A 158 8.46 -4.23 7.55
N TYR A 159 7.51 -3.65 6.81
CA TYR A 159 6.25 -4.27 6.44
C TYR A 159 6.24 -4.90 5.04
N ILE A 160 7.27 -4.66 4.26
CA ILE A 160 7.39 -5.14 2.88
C ILE A 160 8.61 -6.03 2.64
N ASN A 161 9.41 -6.31 3.66
CA ASN A 161 10.69 -7.00 3.50
C ASN A 161 10.54 -8.50 3.17
N LYS A 162 9.37 -9.11 3.42
CA LYS A 162 9.13 -10.53 3.20
C LYS A 162 8.56 -10.83 1.81
N PHE A 163 7.52 -10.11 1.40
CA PHE A 163 6.83 -10.36 0.14
C PHE A 163 6.86 -9.18 -0.84
N GLY A 164 7.36 -8.04 -0.38
CA GLY A 164 7.56 -6.88 -1.22
C GLY A 164 6.37 -5.93 -1.29
N LEU A 165 6.55 -4.93 -2.14
CA LEU A 165 5.57 -3.92 -2.49
C LEU A 165 5.55 -3.79 -4.02
N ILE A 166 4.38 -3.89 -4.61
CA ILE A 166 4.14 -3.58 -6.01
C ILE A 166 3.67 -2.12 -6.08
N LEU A 167 4.39 -1.33 -6.83
CA LEU A 167 4.02 0.05 -7.15
C LEU A 167 3.60 0.12 -8.61
N LEU A 168 2.44 0.67 -8.87
CA LEU A 168 1.92 0.97 -10.22
C LEU A 168 1.64 2.47 -10.26
N GLU A 169 2.39 3.22 -11.09
CA GLU A 169 2.25 4.66 -11.29
C GLU A 169 1.93 4.99 -12.77
#